data_28f444f209595a72b7c578aadce25b86
#
_entry.id   28f444f209595a72b7c578aadce25b86
#
_cell.length_a   1.000
_cell.length_b   1.000
_cell.length_c   1.000
_cell.angle_alpha   90.00
_cell.angle_beta   90.00
_cell.angle_gamma   90.00
#
_symmetry.space_group_name_H-M   'P 1'
#
loop_
_entity.id
_entity.type
_entity.pdbx_description
1 polymer ?
#
loop_
_entity_poly.entity_id
_entity_poly.type
_entity_poly.pdbx_seq_one_letter_code
_entity_poly.pdbx_strand_id
1 'polypeptide(L)'
;MKILIVSKCPTHPTDAGNRWWILSQAEMLISMGHEVHFLYINELPLKRNAAPYIESLEQTRKYWGDKFHLFTVSKFQKYKMIAAKLYRMKFGHNYWKVDDQYPFGLEQMVNELDGTIHFDVCIINY
;
A
#
# COMPACT_ATOMS: atom_id res chain seq x y z
N MET A 1 20.48 -4.12 -2.96
CA MET A 1 19.56 -2.99 -3.18
C MET A 1 18.54 -2.95 -2.04
N LYS A 2 18.06 -1.76 -1.72
CA LYS A 2 16.91 -1.55 -0.83
C LYS A 2 15.65 -1.34 -1.67
N ILE A 3 14.64 -2.17 -1.46
CA ILE A 3 13.44 -2.22 -2.28
C ILE A 3 12.22 -1.95 -1.41
N LEU A 4 11.37 -1.01 -1.84
CA LEU A 4 10.07 -0.76 -1.22
C LEU A 4 8.97 -1.41 -2.06
N ILE A 5 8.17 -2.28 -1.45
CA ILE A 5 6.95 -2.82 -2.05
C ILE A 5 5.75 -2.08 -1.45
N VAL A 6 4.93 -1.46 -2.30
CA VAL A 6 3.72 -0.74 -1.90
C VAL A 6 2.49 -1.50 -2.37
N SER A 7 1.55 -1.79 -1.47
CA SER A 7 0.32 -2.51 -1.82
C SER A 7 -0.87 -2.14 -0.95
N LYS A 8 -2.08 -2.20 -1.54
CA LYS A 8 -3.37 -2.16 -0.83
C LYS A 8 -3.78 -3.52 -0.27
N CYS A 9 -3.04 -4.57 -0.61
CA CYS A 9 -3.29 -5.93 -0.16
C CYS A 9 -2.27 -6.32 0.90
N PRO A 10 -2.69 -6.79 2.08
CA PRO A 10 -1.78 -7.33 3.09
C PRO A 10 -1.18 -8.65 2.60
N THR A 11 -0.02 -9.04 3.10
CA THR A 11 0.62 -10.29 2.71
C THR A 11 0.12 -11.51 3.47
N HIS A 12 -0.52 -11.33 4.62
CA HIS A 12 -1.01 -12.40 5.48
C HIS A 12 -2.49 -12.23 5.85
N PRO A 13 -3.19 -13.35 6.08
CA PRO A 13 -2.77 -14.74 5.78
C PRO A 13 -2.60 -14.94 4.27
N THR A 14 -1.85 -15.97 3.88
CA THR A 14 -1.54 -16.29 2.48
C THR A 14 -2.64 -17.11 1.80
N ASP A 15 -3.88 -16.83 2.12
CA ASP A 15 -5.09 -17.55 1.69
C ASP A 15 -5.67 -17.09 0.34
N ALA A 16 -5.13 -16.00 -0.21
CA ALA A 16 -5.56 -15.42 -1.47
C ALA A 16 -4.38 -15.26 -2.45
N GLY A 17 -4.62 -15.47 -3.72
CA GLY A 17 -3.59 -15.49 -4.76
C GLY A 17 -2.77 -14.20 -4.85
N ASN A 18 -3.41 -13.04 -4.67
CA ASN A 18 -2.72 -11.74 -4.67
C ASN A 18 -1.78 -11.57 -3.45
N ARG A 19 -2.17 -12.06 -2.27
CA ARG A 19 -1.33 -12.04 -1.06
C ARG A 19 -0.11 -12.94 -1.21
N TRP A 20 -0.35 -14.15 -1.68
CA TRP A 20 0.70 -15.11 -1.98
C TRP A 20 1.68 -14.58 -3.02
N TRP A 21 1.16 -13.95 -4.08
CA TRP A 21 1.99 -13.36 -5.14
C TRP A 21 2.94 -12.27 -4.61
N ILE A 22 2.41 -11.33 -3.82
CA ILE A 22 3.22 -10.24 -3.24
C ILE A 22 4.30 -10.82 -2.31
N LEU A 23 3.91 -11.78 -1.47
CA LEU A 23 4.85 -12.42 -0.54
C LEU A 23 5.93 -13.18 -1.28
N SER A 24 5.57 -14.00 -2.28
CA SER A 24 6.54 -14.76 -3.08
C SER A 24 7.52 -13.87 -3.83
N GLN A 25 7.04 -12.74 -4.37
CA GLN A 25 7.90 -11.73 -4.98
C GLN A 25 8.91 -11.17 -3.95
N ALA A 26 8.43 -10.83 -2.77
CA ALA A 26 9.29 -10.31 -1.71
C ALA A 26 10.32 -11.34 -1.24
N GLU A 27 9.90 -12.58 -1.00
CA GLU A 27 10.79 -13.66 -0.57
C GLU A 27 11.87 -13.98 -1.62
N MET A 28 11.49 -13.95 -2.90
CA MET A 28 12.45 -14.09 -4.00
C MET A 28 13.51 -12.98 -3.96
N LEU A 29 13.10 -11.72 -3.81
CA LEU A 29 14.02 -10.60 -3.73
C LEU A 29 14.94 -10.69 -2.49
N ILE A 30 14.40 -11.11 -1.35
CA ILE A 30 15.17 -11.34 -0.13
C ILE A 30 16.19 -12.48 -0.34
N SER A 31 15.79 -13.57 -1.00
CA SER A 31 16.70 -14.70 -1.30
C SER A 31 17.84 -14.30 -2.24
N MET A 32 17.65 -13.28 -3.05
CA MET A 32 18.67 -12.68 -3.91
C MET A 32 19.61 -11.71 -3.15
N GLY A 33 19.42 -11.53 -1.85
CA GLY A 33 20.24 -10.67 -1.00
C GLY A 33 19.82 -9.20 -0.97
N HIS A 34 18.59 -8.89 -1.37
CA HIS A 34 18.05 -7.53 -1.30
C HIS A 34 17.39 -7.26 0.07
N GLU A 35 17.48 -6.03 0.52
CA GLU A 35 16.72 -5.55 1.68
C GLU A 35 15.34 -5.08 1.18
N VAL A 36 14.28 -5.75 1.63
CA VAL A 36 12.91 -5.48 1.17
C VAL A 36 12.08 -4.93 2.31
N HIS A 37 11.45 -3.77 2.06
CA HIS A 37 10.48 -3.12 2.93
C HIS A 37 9.08 -3.22 2.32
N PHE A 38 8.07 -3.26 3.17
CA PHE A 38 6.67 -3.37 2.75
C PHE A 38 5.85 -2.21 3.31
N LEU A 39 5.26 -1.41 2.42
CA LEU A 39 4.31 -0.35 2.76
C LEU A 39 2.90 -0.81 2.44
N TYR A 40 2.12 -1.01 3.48
CA TYR A 40 0.72 -1.39 3.39
C TYR A 40 -0.18 -0.15 3.41
N ILE A 41 -1.02 0.00 2.38
CA ILE A 41 -2.05 1.03 2.32
C ILE A 41 -3.31 0.48 3.01
N ASN A 42 -3.50 0.89 4.26
CA ASN A 42 -4.59 0.44 5.09
C ASN A 42 -5.86 1.25 4.87
N GLU A 43 -6.88 0.62 4.32
CA GLU A 43 -8.22 1.19 4.12
C GLU A 43 -9.23 0.75 5.22
N LEU A 44 -8.77 0.21 6.33
CA LEU A 44 -9.60 -0.29 7.45
C LEU A 44 -10.65 0.72 7.93
N PRO A 45 -10.33 2.01 8.13
CA PRO A 45 -11.32 2.99 8.57
C PRO A 45 -12.52 3.14 7.61
N LEU A 46 -12.41 2.60 6.39
CA LEU A 46 -13.43 2.66 5.36
C LEU A 46 -14.28 1.38 5.28
N LYS A 47 -13.92 0.33 6.02
CA LYS A 47 -14.62 -0.97 5.99
C LYS A 47 -15.73 -1.01 7.04
N ARG A 48 -16.88 -1.59 6.67
CA ARG A 48 -18.01 -1.79 7.61
C ARG A 48 -17.74 -2.89 8.63
N ASN A 49 -17.06 -3.95 8.22
CA ASN A 49 -16.63 -5.04 9.09
C ASN A 49 -15.11 -5.10 9.09
N ALA A 50 -14.48 -4.59 10.14
CA ALA A 50 -13.04 -4.46 10.25
C ALA A 50 -12.33 -5.70 10.83
N ALA A 51 -13.04 -6.58 11.57
CA ALA A 51 -12.41 -7.64 12.36
C ALA A 51 -11.46 -8.55 11.56
N PRO A 52 -11.82 -9.15 10.41
CA PRO A 52 -10.91 -10.01 9.65
C PRO A 52 -9.71 -9.24 9.06
N TYR A 53 -9.87 -7.92 8.82
CA TYR A 53 -8.80 -7.07 8.30
C TYR A 53 -7.80 -6.66 9.38
N ILE A 54 -8.25 -6.50 10.63
CA ILE A 54 -7.38 -6.22 11.79
C ILE A 54 -6.44 -7.39 12.00
N GLU A 55 -6.96 -8.61 12.02
CA GLU A 55 -6.14 -9.82 12.16
C GLU A 55 -5.11 -9.94 11.04
N SER A 56 -5.54 -9.71 9.81
CA SER A 56 -4.65 -9.71 8.63
C SER A 56 -3.56 -8.66 8.72
N LEU A 57 -3.87 -7.46 9.19
CA LEU A 57 -2.90 -6.39 9.41
C LEU A 57 -1.87 -6.79 10.48
N GLU A 58 -2.32 -7.37 11.59
CA GLU A 58 -1.44 -7.80 12.69
C GLU A 58 -0.50 -8.92 12.26
N GLN A 59 -1.01 -9.92 11.53
CA GLN A 59 -0.20 -11.00 10.96
C GLN A 59 0.84 -10.47 9.97
N THR A 60 0.46 -9.56 9.10
CA THR A 60 1.37 -8.91 8.15
C THR A 60 2.46 -8.11 8.88
N ARG A 61 2.08 -7.32 9.88
CA ARG A 61 3.01 -6.54 10.71
C ARG A 61 4.02 -7.46 11.43
N LYS A 62 3.54 -8.56 11.98
CA LYS A 62 4.39 -9.53 12.69
C LYS A 62 5.42 -10.16 11.77
N TYR A 63 5.04 -10.48 10.54
CA TYR A 63 5.95 -11.04 9.55
C TYR A 63 7.06 -10.07 9.14
N TRP A 64 6.69 -8.82 8.83
CA TRP A 64 7.61 -7.82 8.29
C TRP A 64 8.48 -7.13 9.35
N GLY A 65 8.03 -7.10 10.61
CA GLY A 65 8.77 -6.51 11.72
C GLY A 65 9.10 -5.03 11.50
N ASP A 66 10.37 -4.68 11.62
CA ASP A 66 10.91 -3.33 11.46
C ASP A 66 10.87 -2.80 10.00
N LYS A 67 10.70 -3.70 9.05
CA LYS A 67 10.56 -3.38 7.62
C LYS A 67 9.11 -3.15 7.19
N PHE A 68 8.17 -3.16 8.14
CA PHE A 68 6.77 -2.86 7.91
C PHE A 68 6.49 -1.38 8.04
N HIS A 69 5.84 -0.82 7.02
CA HIS A 69 5.35 0.56 7.04
C HIS A 69 3.86 0.58 6.79
N LEU A 70 3.15 1.48 7.46
CA LEU A 70 1.70 1.57 7.40
C LEU A 70 1.25 2.96 6.99
N PHE A 71 0.48 3.04 5.90
CA PHE A 71 -0.26 4.24 5.53
C PHE A 71 -1.75 3.99 5.73
N THR A 72 -2.40 4.73 6.63
CA THR A 72 -3.82 4.58 6.92
C THR A 72 -4.64 5.65 6.21
N VAL A 73 -5.59 5.24 5.37
CA VAL A 73 -6.50 6.13 4.64
C VAL A 73 -7.59 6.61 5.59
N SER A 74 -7.67 7.91 5.84
CA SER A 74 -8.74 8.50 6.64
C SER A 74 -10.04 8.65 5.82
N LYS A 75 -11.18 8.76 6.53
CA LYS A 75 -12.47 9.08 5.88
C LYS A 75 -12.42 10.41 5.12
N PHE A 76 -11.68 11.39 5.65
CA PHE A 76 -11.51 12.69 5.01
C PHE A 76 -10.75 12.57 3.68
N GLN A 77 -9.70 11.77 3.61
CA GLN A 77 -8.98 11.50 2.36
C GLN A 77 -9.89 10.84 1.32
N LYS A 78 -10.74 9.89 1.75
CA LYS A 78 -11.73 9.28 0.87
C LYS A 78 -12.68 10.31 0.27
N TYR A 79 -13.22 11.21 1.09
CA TYR A 79 -14.10 12.27 0.58
C TYR A 79 -13.40 13.20 -0.40
N LYS A 80 -12.15 13.58 -0.14
CA LYS A 80 -11.33 14.34 -1.09
C LYS A 80 -11.16 13.63 -2.43
N MET A 81 -10.87 12.32 -2.40
CA MET A 81 -10.73 11.52 -3.62
C MET A 81 -12.04 11.46 -4.42
N ILE A 82 -13.17 11.26 -3.75
CA ILE A 82 -14.51 11.25 -4.40
C ILE A 82 -14.82 12.62 -5.01
N ALA A 83 -14.58 13.71 -4.27
CA ALA A 83 -14.81 15.07 -4.75
C ALA A 83 -13.95 15.39 -5.97
N ALA A 84 -12.66 15.00 -5.96
CA ALA A 84 -11.77 15.18 -7.09
C ALA A 84 -12.23 14.39 -8.33
N LYS A 85 -12.72 13.16 -8.13
CA LYS A 85 -13.29 12.33 -9.20
C LYS A 85 -14.55 12.97 -9.80
N LEU A 86 -15.49 13.43 -8.97
CA LEU A 86 -16.70 14.09 -9.42
C LEU A 86 -16.41 15.39 -10.15
N TYR A 87 -15.45 16.19 -9.68
CA TYR A 87 -15.01 17.41 -10.34
C TYR A 87 -14.49 17.11 -11.75
N ARG A 88 -13.65 16.10 -11.92
CA ARG A 88 -13.12 15.68 -13.23
C ARG A 88 -14.23 15.20 -14.17
N MET A 89 -15.16 14.40 -13.67
CA MET A 89 -16.30 13.94 -14.47
C MET A 89 -17.15 15.11 -14.98
N LYS A 90 -17.37 16.14 -14.14
CA LYS A 90 -18.15 17.33 -14.51
C LYS A 90 -17.49 18.16 -15.61
N PHE A 91 -16.15 18.21 -15.65
CA PHE A 91 -15.39 19.00 -16.64
C PHE A 91 -14.91 18.17 -17.85
N GLY A 92 -15.50 17.00 -18.11
CA GLY A 92 -15.24 16.21 -19.32
C GLY A 92 -13.91 15.44 -19.33
N HIS A 93 -13.21 15.40 -18.20
CA HIS A 93 -11.97 14.64 -18.05
C HIS A 93 -12.26 13.20 -17.60
N ASN A 94 -12.89 12.41 -18.46
CA ASN A 94 -13.26 11.01 -18.19
C ASN A 94 -12.08 10.04 -18.23
N TYR A 95 -10.85 10.51 -18.09
CA TYR A 95 -9.70 9.63 -18.08
C TYR A 95 -9.49 9.04 -16.68
N TRP A 96 -9.58 7.71 -16.61
CA TRP A 96 -9.08 6.97 -15.48
C TRP A 96 -7.56 7.16 -15.41
N LYS A 97 -7.07 7.68 -14.30
CA LYS A 97 -5.65 7.83 -14.03
C LYS A 97 -5.23 6.83 -12.96
N VAL A 98 -4.03 6.30 -13.10
CA VAL A 98 -3.42 5.44 -12.07
C VAL A 98 -3.41 6.16 -10.72
N ASP A 99 -3.16 7.47 -10.72
CA ASP A 99 -3.16 8.33 -9.52
C ASP A 99 -4.50 8.30 -8.76
N ASP A 100 -5.62 8.01 -9.42
CA ASP A 100 -6.93 7.90 -8.80
C ASP A 100 -7.05 6.69 -7.86
N GLN A 101 -6.14 5.76 -7.95
CA GLN A 101 -6.08 4.56 -7.11
C GLN A 101 -5.36 4.78 -5.78
N TYR A 102 -4.55 5.85 -5.69
CA TYR A 102 -3.71 6.10 -4.53
C TYR A 102 -4.25 7.25 -3.69
N PRO A 103 -4.23 7.09 -2.35
CA PRO A 103 -4.71 8.13 -1.45
C PRO A 103 -3.76 9.32 -1.44
N PHE A 104 -4.32 10.52 -1.28
CA PHE A 104 -3.53 11.72 -1.04
C PHE A 104 -2.64 11.56 0.20
N GLY A 105 -1.40 12.02 0.10
CA GLY A 105 -0.40 11.93 1.17
C GLY A 105 0.48 10.67 1.11
N LEU A 106 0.15 9.69 0.27
CA LEU A 106 1.00 8.51 0.09
C LEU A 106 2.37 8.89 -0.48
N GLU A 107 2.41 9.77 -1.47
CA GLU A 107 3.66 10.27 -2.06
C GLU A 107 4.55 10.93 -1.00
N GLN A 108 3.96 11.77 -0.15
CA GLN A 108 4.71 12.40 0.94
C GLN A 108 5.31 11.35 1.87
N MET A 109 4.54 10.35 2.28
CA MET A 109 5.04 9.27 3.14
C MET A 109 6.17 8.48 2.47
N VAL A 110 6.03 8.15 1.19
CA VAL A 110 7.09 7.45 0.44
C VAL A 110 8.36 8.27 0.39
N ASN A 111 8.25 9.58 0.15
CA ASN A 111 9.39 10.50 0.13
C ASN A 111 10.06 10.63 1.50
N GLU A 112 9.28 10.65 2.59
CA GLU A 112 9.81 10.68 3.96
C GLU A 112 10.56 9.38 4.30
N LEU A 113 10.02 8.22 3.92
CA LEU A 113 10.68 6.94 4.08
C LEU A 113 11.96 6.86 3.23
N ASP A 114 11.91 7.32 1.99
CA ASP A 114 13.06 7.35 1.11
C ASP A 114 14.17 8.27 1.64
N GLY A 115 13.80 9.43 2.17
CA GLY A 115 14.74 10.36 2.82
C GLY A 115 15.49 9.75 4.01
N THR A 116 14.92 8.72 4.66
CA THR A 116 15.52 8.04 5.82
C THR A 116 16.26 6.75 5.42
N ILE A 117 15.66 5.95 4.53
CA ILE A 117 16.12 4.59 4.22
C ILE A 117 16.95 4.55 2.93
N HIS A 118 16.65 5.44 1.98
CA HIS A 118 17.25 5.50 0.64
C HIS A 118 16.99 4.23 -0.17
N PHE A 119 15.78 4.14 -0.74
CA PHE A 119 15.39 3.03 -1.59
C PHE A 119 15.98 3.14 -3.01
N ASP A 120 16.47 2.03 -3.54
CA ASP A 120 16.92 1.95 -4.93
C ASP A 120 15.74 1.74 -5.90
N VAL A 121 14.70 1.04 -5.43
CA VAL A 121 13.53 0.65 -6.26
C VAL A 121 12.26 0.70 -5.42
N CYS A 122 11.18 1.20 -6.03
CA CYS A 122 9.82 1.13 -5.49
C CYS A 122 8.94 0.29 -6.43
N ILE A 123 8.39 -0.81 -5.93
CA ILE A 123 7.47 -1.70 -6.65
C ILE A 123 6.06 -1.45 -6.15
N ILE A 124 5.17 -1.09 -7.06
CA ILE A 124 3.77 -0.81 -6.74
C ILE A 124 2.91 -1.99 -7.22
N ASN A 125 2.30 -2.70 -6.28
CA ASN A 125 1.34 -3.76 -6.56
C ASN A 125 -0.10 -3.24 -6.45
N TYR A 126 -0.84 -3.43 -7.54
CA TYR A 126 -2.24 -3.03 -7.68
C TYR A 126 -3.22 -4.04 -7.06
#